data_76cf30aa4383da7e3fe304be97378549
#
_entry.id   76cf30aa4383da7e3fe304be97378549
#
_cell.length_a   1.000
_cell.length_b   1.000
_cell.length_c   1.000
_cell.angle_alpha   90.00
_cell.angle_beta   90.00
_cell.angle_gamma   90.00
#
_symmetry.space_group_name_H-M   'P 1'
#
loop_
_entity.id
_entity.type
_entity.pdbx_description
1 polymer ?
#
loop_
_entity_poly.entity_id
_entity_poly.type
_entity_poly.pdbx_seq_one_letter_code
_entity_poly.pdbx_strand_id
1 'polypeptide(L)'
;MLSFQKYNHLISFINLLLTSAENSRVKVTMKHLSVAGMITGSFVLTLLVVLQGAGDIFPMLAKTGWTLLFLTLIWLPSLIFTTESWRLLFRKEVKPAFSYSLAATWMGRSVNSLLPVATIGGEIVKARLMTLWGSSGIDATASMLVDKTVQVLAVIVWGLIGISLLIYLKDDDTFAMTALAGFGLLTLGVFGFFLVQRAGMFNLLAKIGASLVKSDKWDGISFNAKAVDETVLVIYRHQSRFWWSVIIKSLGLMVQTGEVWLACYLLGIPIGTIEAMILKSLTSTLGDIAFIIPNAYGIQEGAYIVIGAMFGLTPDLALAVSLATRIRELIVDVPGLLYWQFHESKLLLKKQTAE
;
A
#
# COMPACT_ATOMS: atom_id res chain seq x y z
N MET A 1 -10.85 -32.03 14.79
CA MET A 1 -9.72 -31.89 15.75
C MET A 1 -8.37 -31.57 15.08
N LEU A 2 -8.13 -31.95 13.81
CA LEU A 2 -6.86 -31.66 13.07
C LEU A 2 -6.70 -30.25 12.53
N SER A 3 -7.75 -29.43 12.45
CA SER A 3 -7.67 -28.06 11.92
C SER A 3 -7.16 -27.03 12.95
N PHE A 4 -7.37 -27.27 14.22
CA PHE A 4 -6.99 -26.34 15.31
C PHE A 4 -5.47 -26.29 15.57
N GLN A 5 -4.78 -27.41 15.35
CA GLN A 5 -3.32 -27.51 15.56
C GLN A 5 -2.54 -26.73 14.47
N LYS A 6 -3.02 -26.73 13.23
CA LYS A 6 -2.46 -25.90 12.14
C LYS A 6 -2.62 -24.39 12.38
N TYR A 7 -3.67 -24.00 13.06
CA TYR A 7 -3.98 -22.60 13.40
C TYR A 7 -2.99 -22.03 14.44
N ASN A 8 -2.67 -22.82 15.46
CA ASN A 8 -1.69 -22.43 16.47
C ASN A 8 -0.29 -22.24 15.88
N HIS A 9 0.06 -22.96 14.82
CA HIS A 9 1.37 -22.80 14.17
C HIS A 9 1.49 -21.52 13.36
N LEU A 10 0.43 -21.05 12.69
CA LEU A 10 0.50 -19.78 11.94
C LEU A 10 0.45 -18.55 12.88
N ILE A 11 -0.39 -18.61 13.93
CA ILE A 11 -0.41 -17.58 14.99
C ILE A 11 0.92 -17.57 15.73
N SER A 12 1.50 -18.75 16.00
CA SER A 12 2.84 -18.90 16.56
C SER A 12 3.91 -18.36 15.59
N PHE A 13 3.75 -18.57 14.27
CA PHE A 13 4.67 -18.03 13.26
C PHE A 13 4.57 -16.51 13.14
N ILE A 14 3.36 -15.94 13.09
CA ILE A 14 3.15 -14.48 13.09
C ILE A 14 3.57 -13.89 14.44
N ASN A 15 3.23 -14.51 15.55
CA ASN A 15 3.70 -14.08 16.86
C ASN A 15 5.21 -14.29 17.03
N LEU A 16 5.80 -15.28 16.39
CA LEU A 16 7.24 -15.52 16.43
C LEU A 16 8.00 -14.62 15.46
N LEU A 17 7.44 -14.27 14.30
CA LEU A 17 7.93 -13.14 13.48
C LEU A 17 7.79 -11.83 14.24
N LEU A 18 6.69 -11.67 14.97
CA LEU A 18 6.45 -10.51 15.82
C LEU A 18 7.30 -10.54 17.10
N THR A 19 7.51 -11.66 17.78
CA THR A 19 8.32 -11.78 19.00
C THR A 19 9.80 -12.04 18.74
N SER A 20 10.19 -12.73 17.66
CA SER A 20 11.61 -12.86 17.26
C SER A 20 12.19 -11.52 16.80
N ALA A 21 11.36 -10.69 16.19
CA ALA A 21 11.71 -9.29 15.98
C ALA A 21 11.64 -8.46 17.30
N GLU A 22 10.98 -8.92 18.34
CA GLU A 22 10.94 -8.25 19.66
C GLU A 22 12.28 -8.37 20.40
N ASN A 23 13.03 -9.42 20.14
CA ASN A 23 14.38 -9.62 20.65
C ASN A 23 15.50 -9.10 19.74
N SER A 24 15.20 -8.54 18.55
CA SER A 24 16.22 -7.99 17.69
C SER A 24 16.17 -6.47 17.63
N ARG A 25 17.32 -5.81 17.77
CA ARG A 25 17.51 -4.36 17.59
C ARG A 25 16.87 -3.83 16.29
N VAL A 26 16.68 -4.67 15.29
CA VAL A 26 16.07 -4.34 14.00
C VAL A 26 14.59 -3.99 14.10
N LYS A 27 13.79 -4.69 14.92
CA LYS A 27 12.35 -4.41 15.07
C LYS A 27 12.11 -3.13 15.86
N VAL A 28 12.89 -2.94 16.92
CA VAL A 28 12.88 -1.68 17.70
C VAL A 28 13.24 -0.53 16.76
N THR A 29 14.23 -0.68 15.90
CA THR A 29 14.67 0.32 14.91
C THR A 29 13.58 0.61 13.87
N MET A 30 12.93 -0.41 13.28
CA MET A 30 11.85 -0.23 12.28
C MET A 30 10.63 0.46 12.87
N LYS A 31 10.19 0.07 14.08
CA LYS A 31 9.08 0.73 14.78
C LYS A 31 9.41 2.19 15.09
N HIS A 32 10.59 2.46 15.63
CA HIS A 32 11.03 3.83 15.93
C HIS A 32 11.21 4.65 14.65
N LEU A 33 11.73 4.07 13.58
CA LEU A 33 11.88 4.75 12.30
C LEU A 33 10.50 5.10 11.68
N SER A 34 9.54 4.19 11.74
CA SER A 34 8.16 4.46 11.26
C SER A 34 7.45 5.51 12.11
N VAL A 35 7.60 5.46 13.44
CA VAL A 35 7.04 6.48 14.36
C VAL A 35 7.73 7.83 14.15
N ALA A 36 9.06 7.85 14.02
CA ALA A 36 9.81 9.07 13.73
C ALA A 36 9.40 9.63 12.36
N GLY A 37 9.25 8.79 11.34
CA GLY A 37 8.75 9.18 10.02
C GLY A 37 7.34 9.78 10.09
N MET A 38 6.45 9.20 10.87
CA MET A 38 5.10 9.75 11.10
C MET A 38 5.15 11.13 11.78
N ILE A 39 5.95 11.28 12.84
CA ILE A 39 6.10 12.56 13.54
C ILE A 39 6.69 13.61 12.61
N THR A 40 7.78 13.28 11.92
CA THR A 40 8.44 14.19 10.98
C THR A 40 7.51 14.55 9.82
N GLY A 41 6.83 13.57 9.23
CA GLY A 41 5.89 13.79 8.14
C GLY A 41 4.69 14.65 8.56
N SER A 42 4.12 14.38 9.74
CA SER A 42 3.04 15.21 10.30
C SER A 42 3.50 16.63 10.61
N PHE A 43 4.72 16.79 11.11
CA PHE A 43 5.33 18.11 11.33
C PHE A 43 5.51 18.87 10.01
N VAL A 44 6.05 18.21 8.97
CA VAL A 44 6.21 18.82 7.64
C VAL A 44 4.85 19.20 7.05
N LEU A 45 3.85 18.31 7.13
CA LEU A 45 2.49 18.62 6.68
C LEU A 45 1.92 19.84 7.42
N THR A 46 2.02 19.86 8.76
CA THR A 46 1.53 21.00 9.55
C THR A 46 2.26 22.29 9.17
N LEU A 47 3.59 22.21 8.99
CA LEU A 47 4.39 23.36 8.58
C LEU A 47 3.97 23.86 7.20
N LEU A 48 3.76 22.98 6.22
CA LEU A 48 3.28 23.35 4.88
C LEU A 48 1.91 24.04 4.94
N VAL A 49 0.96 23.50 5.72
CA VAL A 49 -0.38 24.09 5.89
C VAL A 49 -0.28 25.49 6.51
N VAL A 50 0.58 25.67 7.50
CA VAL A 50 0.77 26.96 8.18
C VAL A 50 1.45 27.98 7.26
N LEU A 51 2.51 27.57 6.56
CA LEU A 51 3.28 28.44 5.65
C LEU A 51 2.48 28.87 4.41
N GLN A 52 1.60 28.02 3.90
CA GLN A 52 0.78 28.30 2.72
C GLN A 52 -0.57 28.97 3.05
N GLY A 53 -0.79 29.34 4.32
CA GLY A 53 -1.99 30.06 4.72
C GLY A 53 -3.17 29.15 5.05
N ALA A 54 -3.14 28.53 6.23
CA ALA A 54 -4.26 27.73 6.73
C ALA A 54 -5.61 28.48 6.69
N GLY A 55 -5.57 29.83 6.85
CA GLY A 55 -6.73 30.69 6.77
C GLY A 55 -7.44 30.70 5.42
N ASP A 56 -6.74 30.40 4.33
CA ASP A 56 -7.29 30.36 2.96
C ASP A 56 -7.70 28.94 2.56
N ILE A 57 -6.91 27.95 2.95
CA ILE A 57 -7.12 26.53 2.59
C ILE A 57 -8.40 25.96 3.21
N PHE A 58 -8.62 26.18 4.52
CA PHE A 58 -9.80 25.63 5.20
C PHE A 58 -11.13 26.20 4.70
N PRO A 59 -11.29 27.52 4.51
CA PRO A 59 -12.50 28.06 3.89
C PRO A 59 -12.74 27.56 2.47
N MET A 60 -11.69 27.35 1.69
CA MET A 60 -11.77 26.81 0.33
C MET A 60 -12.34 25.37 0.35
N LEU A 61 -11.82 24.50 1.22
CA LEU A 61 -12.34 23.14 1.40
C LEU A 61 -13.76 23.14 1.99
N ALA A 62 -14.05 24.03 2.94
CA ALA A 62 -15.38 24.17 3.53
C ALA A 62 -16.42 24.64 2.51
N LYS A 63 -16.06 25.53 1.59
CA LYS A 63 -16.93 25.98 0.49
C LYS A 63 -17.28 24.84 -0.46
N THR A 64 -16.36 23.91 -0.69
CA THR A 64 -16.60 22.70 -1.49
C THR A 64 -17.56 21.73 -0.77
N GLY A 65 -17.54 21.68 0.57
CA GLY A 65 -18.51 21.02 1.41
C GLY A 65 -18.76 19.54 1.05
N TRP A 66 -20.02 19.14 0.97
CA TRP A 66 -20.45 17.77 0.72
C TRP A 66 -20.04 17.22 -0.66
N THR A 67 -19.70 18.08 -1.61
CA THR A 67 -19.26 17.64 -2.94
C THR A 67 -17.92 16.87 -2.89
N LEU A 68 -17.12 17.05 -1.83
CA LEU A 68 -15.93 16.23 -1.58
C LEU A 68 -16.24 14.73 -1.44
N LEU A 69 -17.47 14.36 -1.09
CA LEU A 69 -17.87 12.94 -1.05
C LEU A 69 -17.83 12.29 -2.45
N PHE A 70 -18.01 13.06 -3.52
CA PHE A 70 -17.88 12.53 -4.88
C PHE A 70 -16.46 12.06 -5.20
N LEU A 71 -15.42 12.61 -4.55
CA LEU A 71 -14.06 12.10 -4.66
C LEU A 71 -13.99 10.65 -4.20
N THR A 72 -14.71 10.33 -3.10
CA THR A 72 -14.80 8.95 -2.59
C THR A 72 -15.43 8.02 -3.63
N LEU A 73 -16.54 8.44 -4.25
CA LEU A 73 -17.24 7.63 -5.26
C LEU A 73 -16.37 7.35 -6.49
N ILE A 74 -15.63 8.35 -6.98
CA ILE A 74 -14.72 8.19 -8.11
C ILE A 74 -13.53 7.30 -7.74
N TRP A 75 -13.09 7.36 -6.49
CA TRP A 75 -11.95 6.56 -6.03
C TRP A 75 -12.31 5.10 -5.74
N LEU A 76 -13.53 4.80 -5.26
CA LEU A 76 -13.96 3.44 -4.86
C LEU A 76 -13.68 2.34 -5.91
N PRO A 77 -13.85 2.54 -7.22
CA PRO A 77 -13.51 1.52 -8.20
C PRO A 77 -12.05 1.07 -8.11
N SER A 78 -11.12 1.93 -7.70
CA SER A 78 -9.70 1.54 -7.54
C SER A 78 -9.52 0.44 -6.49
N LEU A 79 -10.35 0.43 -5.44
CA LEU A 79 -10.36 -0.63 -4.43
C LEU A 79 -10.84 -1.96 -5.02
N ILE A 80 -11.82 -1.94 -5.92
CA ILE A 80 -12.32 -3.12 -6.64
C ILE A 80 -11.22 -3.70 -7.53
N PHE A 81 -10.56 -2.85 -8.33
CA PHE A 81 -9.43 -3.26 -9.18
C PHE A 81 -8.28 -3.86 -8.35
N THR A 82 -7.91 -3.21 -7.25
CA THR A 82 -6.87 -3.69 -6.34
C THR A 82 -7.23 -5.06 -5.75
N THR A 83 -8.49 -5.24 -5.36
CA THR A 83 -8.99 -6.51 -4.82
C THR A 83 -8.95 -7.62 -5.85
N GLU A 84 -9.44 -7.39 -7.07
CA GLU A 84 -9.47 -8.43 -8.10
C GLU A 84 -8.06 -8.76 -8.60
N SER A 85 -7.17 -7.76 -8.71
CA SER A 85 -5.75 -7.96 -8.97
C SER A 85 -5.15 -8.96 -7.97
N TRP A 86 -5.34 -8.77 -6.67
CA TRP A 86 -4.86 -9.69 -5.65
C TRP A 86 -5.50 -11.07 -5.73
N ARG A 87 -6.82 -11.16 -5.98
CA ARG A 87 -7.55 -12.44 -6.11
C ARG A 87 -7.06 -13.30 -7.27
N LEU A 88 -6.52 -12.70 -8.33
CA LEU A 88 -5.92 -13.43 -9.45
C LEU A 88 -4.66 -14.22 -9.05
N LEU A 89 -3.99 -13.82 -7.98
CA LEU A 89 -2.79 -14.48 -7.49
C LEU A 89 -3.09 -15.76 -6.70
N PHE A 90 -4.34 -15.98 -6.27
CA PHE A 90 -4.73 -17.26 -5.69
C PHE A 90 -4.89 -18.33 -6.77
N ARG A 91 -4.60 -19.58 -6.42
CA ARG A 91 -4.91 -20.73 -7.29
C ARG A 91 -6.42 -20.82 -7.53
N LYS A 92 -6.84 -21.33 -8.69
CA LYS A 92 -8.27 -21.38 -9.06
C LYS A 92 -9.12 -22.12 -8.04
N GLU A 93 -8.58 -23.23 -7.53
CA GLU A 93 -9.23 -24.17 -6.63
C GLU A 93 -9.50 -23.57 -5.22
N VAL A 94 -8.68 -22.58 -4.85
CA VAL A 94 -8.72 -21.93 -3.53
C VAL A 94 -8.96 -20.42 -3.62
N LYS A 95 -9.43 -19.95 -4.78
CA LYS A 95 -9.70 -18.51 -5.01
C LYS A 95 -10.82 -18.06 -4.04
N PRO A 96 -10.53 -17.09 -3.15
CA PRO A 96 -11.50 -16.64 -2.15
C PRO A 96 -12.67 -15.88 -2.80
N ALA A 97 -13.82 -15.83 -2.10
CA ALA A 97 -14.94 -15.02 -2.51
C ALA A 97 -14.57 -13.53 -2.57
N PHE A 98 -15.17 -12.80 -3.52
CA PHE A 98 -14.85 -11.38 -3.74
C PHE A 98 -15.11 -10.53 -2.48
N SER A 99 -16.22 -10.76 -1.79
CA SER A 99 -16.60 -10.01 -0.58
C SER A 99 -15.56 -10.09 0.54
N TYR A 100 -15.03 -11.30 0.81
CA TYR A 100 -13.98 -11.48 1.81
C TYR A 100 -12.68 -10.81 1.40
N SER A 101 -12.30 -10.95 0.12
CA SER A 101 -11.10 -10.31 -0.40
C SER A 101 -11.21 -8.79 -0.40
N LEU A 102 -12.38 -8.24 -0.72
CA LEU A 102 -12.65 -6.81 -0.67
C LEU A 102 -12.56 -6.28 0.76
N ALA A 103 -13.21 -6.97 1.70
CA ALA A 103 -13.15 -6.59 3.12
C ALA A 103 -11.71 -6.66 3.65
N ALA A 104 -10.94 -7.72 3.33
CA ALA A 104 -9.54 -7.84 3.73
C ALA A 104 -8.66 -6.73 3.11
N THR A 105 -8.87 -6.42 1.82
CA THR A 105 -8.13 -5.34 1.14
C THR A 105 -8.45 -3.99 1.75
N TRP A 106 -9.72 -3.70 2.02
CA TRP A 106 -10.16 -2.45 2.65
C TRP A 106 -9.58 -2.29 4.06
N MET A 107 -9.76 -3.29 4.93
CA MET A 107 -9.21 -3.25 6.30
C MET A 107 -7.69 -3.17 6.32
N GLY A 108 -7.00 -3.95 5.46
CA GLY A 108 -5.55 -3.91 5.36
C GLY A 108 -5.04 -2.55 4.88
N ARG A 109 -5.71 -1.95 3.89
CA ARG A 109 -5.42 -0.59 3.45
C ARG A 109 -5.57 0.40 4.59
N SER A 110 -6.69 0.35 5.33
CA SER A 110 -6.98 1.27 6.43
C SER A 110 -5.92 1.20 7.55
N VAL A 111 -5.42 -0.01 7.83
CA VAL A 111 -4.31 -0.20 8.77
C VAL A 111 -3.01 0.44 8.25
N ASN A 112 -2.69 0.28 6.97
CA ASN A 112 -1.49 0.89 6.37
C ASN A 112 -1.57 2.42 6.28
N SER A 113 -2.77 2.97 6.04
CA SER A 113 -2.99 4.41 5.89
C SER A 113 -2.97 5.14 7.24
N LEU A 114 -3.60 4.57 8.27
CA LEU A 114 -3.86 5.27 9.52
C LEU A 114 -2.89 4.89 10.66
N LEU A 115 -2.19 3.76 10.56
CA LEU A 115 -1.29 3.30 11.63
C LEU A 115 0.19 3.35 11.20
N PRO A 116 1.12 3.61 12.13
CA PRO A 116 2.55 3.67 11.84
C PRO A 116 3.15 2.25 11.71
N VAL A 117 2.76 1.52 10.68
CA VAL A 117 3.11 0.11 10.46
C VAL A 117 3.99 -0.12 9.21
N ALA A 118 4.65 0.91 8.73
CA ALA A 118 5.59 0.89 7.58
C ALA A 118 5.02 0.14 6.35
N THR A 119 3.73 0.34 6.04
CA THR A 119 2.99 -0.27 4.92
C THR A 119 2.98 -1.81 4.87
N ILE A 120 3.50 -2.48 5.90
CA ILE A 120 3.56 -3.95 6.01
C ILE A 120 2.43 -4.49 6.89
N GLY A 121 2.02 -3.70 7.91
CA GLY A 121 1.02 -4.14 8.89
C GLY A 121 -0.32 -4.51 8.26
N GLY A 122 -0.80 -3.73 7.31
CA GLY A 122 -2.04 -4.01 6.59
C GLY A 122 -1.96 -5.28 5.74
N GLU A 123 -0.79 -5.63 5.21
CA GLU A 123 -0.61 -6.87 4.48
C GLU A 123 -0.71 -8.09 5.40
N ILE A 124 -0.14 -7.99 6.60
CA ILE A 124 -0.28 -9.03 7.63
C ILE A 124 -1.75 -9.17 8.01
N VAL A 125 -2.49 -8.07 8.18
CA VAL A 125 -3.93 -8.09 8.44
C VAL A 125 -4.69 -8.77 7.31
N LYS A 126 -4.40 -8.48 6.05
CA LYS A 126 -5.00 -9.15 4.88
C LYS A 126 -4.80 -10.68 4.94
N ALA A 127 -3.56 -11.14 5.10
CA ALA A 127 -3.25 -12.57 5.16
C ALA A 127 -3.94 -13.26 6.36
N ARG A 128 -3.94 -12.61 7.53
CA ARG A 128 -4.60 -13.09 8.73
C ARG A 128 -6.11 -13.23 8.54
N LEU A 129 -6.77 -12.19 8.03
CA LEU A 129 -8.22 -12.22 7.80
C LEU A 129 -8.61 -13.33 6.82
N MET A 130 -7.86 -13.49 5.74
CA MET A 130 -8.11 -14.56 4.78
C MET A 130 -7.98 -15.95 5.41
N THR A 131 -7.00 -16.12 6.29
CA THR A 131 -6.82 -17.38 7.02
C THR A 131 -7.99 -17.62 7.99
N LEU A 132 -8.46 -16.57 8.68
CA LEU A 132 -9.62 -16.63 9.57
C LEU A 132 -10.91 -17.00 8.82
N TRP A 133 -11.02 -16.63 7.55
CA TRP A 133 -12.17 -16.91 6.69
C TRP A 133 -12.00 -18.19 5.84
N GLY A 134 -11.05 -19.05 6.20
CA GLY A 134 -10.91 -20.41 5.67
C GLY A 134 -9.92 -20.60 4.53
N SER A 135 -9.19 -19.55 4.12
CA SER A 135 -8.07 -19.72 3.19
C SER A 135 -6.88 -20.40 3.87
N SER A 136 -6.07 -21.14 3.10
CA SER A 136 -4.80 -21.65 3.60
C SER A 136 -3.88 -20.49 3.98
N GLY A 137 -3.24 -20.55 5.16
CA GLY A 137 -2.28 -19.52 5.58
C GLY A 137 -1.07 -19.43 4.65
N ILE A 138 -0.67 -20.54 4.02
CA ILE A 138 0.41 -20.57 3.03
C ILE A 138 -0.03 -19.83 1.77
N ASP A 139 -1.22 -20.12 1.22
CA ASP A 139 -1.74 -19.44 0.02
C ASP A 139 -1.99 -17.94 0.28
N ALA A 140 -2.56 -17.58 1.44
CA ALA A 140 -2.79 -16.20 1.82
C ALA A 140 -1.47 -15.41 1.93
N THR A 141 -0.45 -15.99 2.58
CA THR A 141 0.86 -15.34 2.72
C THR A 141 1.58 -15.26 1.37
N ALA A 142 1.62 -16.33 0.59
CA ALA A 142 2.29 -16.33 -0.71
C ALA A 142 1.64 -15.34 -1.67
N SER A 143 0.30 -15.30 -1.75
CA SER A 143 -0.42 -14.34 -2.61
C SER A 143 -0.19 -12.89 -2.17
N MET A 144 -0.15 -12.61 -0.86
CA MET A 144 0.17 -11.28 -0.32
C MET A 144 1.56 -10.81 -0.74
N LEU A 145 2.55 -11.71 -0.69
CA LEU A 145 3.93 -11.38 -1.06
C LEU A 145 4.07 -11.06 -2.55
N VAL A 146 3.43 -11.87 -3.39
CA VAL A 146 3.40 -11.61 -4.83
C VAL A 146 2.59 -10.36 -5.15
N ASP A 147 1.51 -10.06 -4.40
CA ASP A 147 0.74 -8.82 -4.53
C ASP A 147 1.61 -7.57 -4.29
N LYS A 148 2.56 -7.63 -3.35
CA LYS A 148 3.54 -6.54 -3.18
C LYS A 148 4.43 -6.34 -4.40
N THR A 149 4.90 -7.41 -5.02
CA THR A 149 5.65 -7.30 -6.29
C THR A 149 4.79 -6.70 -7.39
N VAL A 150 3.53 -7.16 -7.51
CA VAL A 150 2.56 -6.60 -8.46
C VAL A 150 2.30 -5.13 -8.19
N GLN A 151 2.16 -4.72 -6.92
CA GLN A 151 1.99 -3.31 -6.54
C GLN A 151 3.17 -2.47 -7.02
N VAL A 152 4.39 -2.90 -6.77
CA VAL A 152 5.57 -2.13 -7.15
C VAL A 152 5.71 -2.05 -8.67
N LEU A 153 5.45 -3.14 -9.41
CA LEU A 153 5.44 -3.12 -10.87
C LEU A 153 4.37 -2.16 -11.42
N ALA A 154 3.16 -2.18 -10.84
CA ALA A 154 2.09 -1.26 -11.23
C ALA A 154 2.47 0.21 -10.97
N VAL A 155 3.11 0.51 -9.83
CA VAL A 155 3.61 1.86 -9.50
C VAL A 155 4.69 2.30 -10.49
N ILE A 156 5.61 1.40 -10.89
CA ILE A 156 6.62 1.72 -11.91
C ILE A 156 5.95 2.05 -13.25
N VAL A 157 5.03 1.21 -13.72
CA VAL A 157 4.29 1.46 -14.96
C VAL A 157 3.55 2.80 -14.87
N TRP A 158 2.91 3.06 -13.74
CA TRP A 158 2.14 4.28 -13.48
C TRP A 158 3.03 5.53 -13.50
N GLY A 159 4.16 5.50 -12.83
CA GLY A 159 5.12 6.59 -12.84
C GLY A 159 5.76 6.82 -14.21
N LEU A 160 6.08 5.76 -14.96
CA LEU A 160 6.56 5.87 -16.33
C LEU A 160 5.53 6.52 -17.25
N ILE A 161 4.24 6.20 -17.11
CA ILE A 161 3.16 6.87 -17.82
C ILE A 161 3.16 8.37 -17.50
N GLY A 162 3.24 8.74 -16.20
CA GLY A 162 3.28 10.13 -15.79
C GLY A 162 4.46 10.92 -16.35
N ILE A 163 5.66 10.32 -16.32
CA ILE A 163 6.86 10.94 -16.90
C ILE A 163 6.74 11.08 -18.42
N SER A 164 6.28 10.04 -19.10
CA SER A 164 6.12 10.07 -20.56
C SER A 164 5.13 11.16 -21.00
N LEU A 165 4.02 11.30 -20.26
CA LEU A 165 3.06 12.36 -20.51
C LEU A 165 3.63 13.76 -20.20
N LEU A 166 4.43 13.88 -19.15
CA LEU A 166 5.08 15.14 -18.79
C LEU A 166 6.09 15.58 -19.85
N ILE A 167 6.90 14.65 -20.35
CA ILE A 167 7.83 14.88 -21.46
C ILE A 167 7.05 15.32 -22.71
N TYR A 168 5.94 14.64 -23.03
CA TYR A 168 5.09 14.99 -24.16
C TYR A 168 4.52 16.41 -24.07
N LEU A 169 4.21 16.90 -22.85
CA LEU A 169 3.65 18.24 -22.65
C LEU A 169 4.71 19.35 -22.54
N LYS A 170 5.91 19.06 -22.06
CA LYS A 170 6.91 20.07 -21.62
C LYS A 170 8.18 19.95 -22.44
N ASP A 171 8.40 19.48 -23.46
CA ASP A 171 9.54 19.49 -24.40
C ASP A 171 10.91 19.94 -23.75
N ASP A 172 11.18 19.45 -22.53
CA ASP A 172 12.40 19.76 -21.75
C ASP A 172 13.21 18.49 -21.51
N ASP A 173 14.25 18.32 -22.31
CA ASP A 173 15.10 17.15 -22.33
C ASP A 173 15.85 16.93 -21.01
N THR A 174 16.25 17.99 -20.30
CA THR A 174 17.06 17.89 -19.08
C THR A 174 16.24 17.29 -17.94
N PHE A 175 15.02 17.76 -17.78
CA PHE A 175 14.10 17.22 -16.79
C PHE A 175 13.71 15.79 -17.11
N ALA A 176 13.44 15.49 -18.38
CA ALA A 176 13.12 14.16 -18.87
C ALA A 176 14.21 13.13 -18.54
N MET A 177 15.47 13.45 -18.81
CA MET A 177 16.62 12.58 -18.54
C MET A 177 16.80 12.33 -17.04
N THR A 178 16.65 13.35 -16.20
CA THR A 178 16.77 13.21 -14.74
C THR A 178 15.68 12.33 -14.17
N ALA A 179 14.45 12.52 -14.61
CA ALA A 179 13.30 11.72 -14.19
C ALA A 179 13.45 10.25 -14.64
N LEU A 180 13.87 10.01 -15.89
CA LEU A 180 14.10 8.66 -16.41
C LEU A 180 15.25 7.95 -15.67
N ALA A 181 16.34 8.65 -15.33
CA ALA A 181 17.43 8.09 -14.55
C ALA A 181 16.97 7.66 -13.16
N GLY A 182 16.19 8.49 -12.44
CA GLY A 182 15.61 8.16 -11.15
C GLY A 182 14.69 6.94 -11.21
N PHE A 183 13.87 6.84 -12.24
CA PHE A 183 13.00 5.68 -12.48
C PHE A 183 13.78 4.43 -12.88
N GLY A 184 14.84 4.56 -13.65
CA GLY A 184 15.74 3.46 -13.96
C GLY A 184 16.33 2.84 -12.71
N LEU A 185 16.81 3.68 -11.79
CA LEU A 185 17.36 3.23 -10.51
C LEU A 185 16.30 2.52 -9.64
N LEU A 186 15.09 3.07 -9.56
CA LEU A 186 13.97 2.44 -8.86
C LEU A 186 13.63 1.07 -9.45
N THR A 187 13.55 0.99 -10.77
CA THR A 187 13.23 -0.26 -11.50
C THR A 187 14.29 -1.33 -11.23
N LEU A 188 15.57 -0.96 -11.20
CA LEU A 188 16.67 -1.87 -10.85
C LEU A 188 16.54 -2.40 -9.42
N GLY A 189 16.21 -1.53 -8.44
CA GLY A 189 15.97 -1.94 -7.06
C GLY A 189 14.84 -2.95 -6.92
N VAL A 190 13.74 -2.71 -7.62
CA VAL A 190 12.57 -3.61 -7.65
C VAL A 190 12.89 -4.94 -8.32
N PHE A 191 13.61 -4.89 -9.43
CA PHE A 191 14.05 -6.11 -10.11
C PHE A 191 14.95 -6.96 -9.22
N GLY A 192 15.86 -6.32 -8.47
CA GLY A 192 16.67 -6.98 -7.44
C GLY A 192 15.81 -7.65 -6.37
N PHE A 193 14.81 -6.94 -5.85
CA PHE A 193 13.87 -7.51 -4.87
C PHE A 193 13.09 -8.71 -5.44
N PHE A 194 12.62 -8.61 -6.69
CA PHE A 194 11.95 -9.71 -7.37
C PHE A 194 12.86 -10.95 -7.52
N LEU A 195 14.14 -10.76 -7.87
CA LEU A 195 15.10 -11.85 -7.96
C LEU A 195 15.32 -12.52 -6.60
N VAL A 196 15.41 -11.74 -5.52
CA VAL A 196 15.57 -12.26 -4.14
C VAL A 196 14.33 -13.06 -3.71
N GLN A 197 13.13 -12.59 -4.01
CA GLN A 197 11.90 -13.34 -3.76
C GLN A 197 11.89 -14.69 -4.52
N ARG A 198 12.27 -14.66 -5.79
CA ARG A 198 12.30 -15.85 -6.64
C ARG A 198 13.39 -16.85 -6.23
N ALA A 199 14.44 -16.39 -5.57
CA ALA A 199 15.51 -17.25 -5.04
C ALA A 199 15.16 -17.97 -3.74
N GLY A 200 13.95 -17.79 -3.20
CA GLY A 200 13.50 -18.42 -1.95
C GLY A 200 13.87 -17.63 -0.70
N MET A 201 13.48 -16.36 -0.69
CA MET A 201 13.79 -15.38 0.36
C MET A 201 13.37 -15.88 1.74
N PHE A 202 12.18 -16.51 1.87
CA PHE A 202 11.67 -16.95 3.16
C PHE A 202 12.43 -18.13 3.71
N ASN A 203 12.81 -19.08 2.87
CA ASN A 203 13.66 -20.20 3.26
C ASN A 203 15.06 -19.71 3.68
N LEU A 204 15.61 -18.72 2.98
CA LEU A 204 16.89 -18.10 3.36
C LEU A 204 16.77 -17.39 4.71
N LEU A 205 15.76 -16.56 4.92
CA LEU A 205 15.51 -15.84 6.17
C LEU A 205 15.27 -16.82 7.34
N ALA A 206 14.53 -17.91 7.11
CA ALA A 206 14.30 -18.93 8.11
C ALA A 206 15.62 -19.66 8.48
N LYS A 207 16.48 -20.00 7.51
CA LYS A 207 17.79 -20.58 7.76
C LYS A 207 18.71 -19.66 8.55
N ILE A 208 18.75 -18.37 8.20
CA ILE A 208 19.52 -17.35 8.96
C ILE A 208 18.98 -17.26 10.39
N GLY A 209 17.67 -17.21 10.59
CA GLY A 209 17.04 -17.21 11.89
C GLY A 209 17.39 -18.45 12.71
N ALA A 210 17.31 -19.62 12.12
CA ALA A 210 17.66 -20.89 12.76
C ALA A 210 19.16 -20.96 13.16
N SER A 211 20.04 -20.36 12.38
CA SER A 211 21.48 -20.31 12.71
C SER A 211 21.79 -19.39 13.90
N LEU A 212 20.94 -18.40 14.16
CA LEU A 212 21.12 -17.42 15.25
C LEU A 212 20.47 -17.88 16.57
N VAL A 213 19.46 -18.73 16.51
CA VAL A 213 18.71 -19.22 17.69
C VAL A 213 18.57 -20.73 17.62
N LYS A 214 19.33 -21.47 18.45
CA LYS A 214 19.19 -22.92 18.62
C LYS A 214 17.89 -23.22 19.38
N SER A 215 16.81 -23.52 18.68
CA SER A 215 15.52 -23.91 19.28
C SER A 215 14.73 -24.79 18.32
N ASP A 216 14.18 -25.89 18.84
CA ASP A 216 13.34 -26.87 18.11
C ASP A 216 12.10 -26.22 17.42
N LYS A 217 11.73 -25.02 17.85
CA LYS A 217 10.63 -24.23 17.21
C LYS A 217 10.95 -23.76 15.79
N TRP A 218 12.23 -23.72 15.40
CA TRP A 218 12.67 -23.25 14.07
C TRP A 218 12.46 -24.27 12.96
N ASP A 219 12.41 -25.56 13.27
CA ASP A 219 12.18 -26.61 12.27
C ASP A 219 10.78 -26.49 11.64
N GLY A 220 9.76 -26.21 12.45
CA GLY A 220 8.40 -25.97 11.96
C GLY A 220 8.27 -24.68 11.14
N ILE A 221 9.04 -23.64 11.49
CA ILE A 221 9.07 -22.36 10.76
C ILE A 221 9.77 -22.53 9.41
N SER A 222 10.90 -23.23 9.39
CA SER A 222 11.64 -23.50 8.17
C SER A 222 10.80 -24.31 7.16
N PHE A 223 10.01 -25.27 7.63
CA PHE A 223 9.09 -26.05 6.80
C PHE A 223 7.98 -25.18 6.20
N ASN A 224 7.36 -24.30 7.00
CA ASN A 224 6.32 -23.40 6.53
C ASN A 224 6.87 -22.33 5.57
N ALA A 225 8.07 -21.80 5.82
CA ALA A 225 8.74 -20.86 4.95
C ALA A 225 9.02 -21.45 3.57
N LYS A 226 9.49 -22.71 3.53
CA LYS A 226 9.71 -23.42 2.26
C LYS A 226 8.41 -23.62 1.48
N ALA A 227 7.31 -23.98 2.14
CA ALA A 227 6.01 -24.15 1.50
C ALA A 227 5.47 -22.83 0.94
N VAL A 228 5.73 -21.71 1.62
CA VAL A 228 5.40 -20.37 1.10
C VAL A 228 6.23 -20.04 -0.13
N ASP A 229 7.56 -20.26 -0.10
CA ASP A 229 8.43 -20.02 -1.25
C ASP A 229 8.03 -20.87 -2.47
N GLU A 230 7.72 -22.15 -2.26
CA GLU A 230 7.23 -23.04 -3.33
C GLU A 230 5.90 -22.52 -3.92
N THR A 231 4.98 -22.02 -3.09
CA THR A 231 3.71 -21.45 -3.53
C THR A 231 3.91 -20.15 -4.30
N VAL A 232 4.83 -19.29 -3.85
CA VAL A 232 5.24 -18.09 -4.59
C VAL A 232 5.75 -18.44 -5.98
N LEU A 233 6.60 -19.47 -6.09
CA LEU A 233 7.10 -19.92 -7.39
C LEU A 233 5.99 -20.47 -8.29
N VAL A 234 5.00 -21.17 -7.71
CA VAL A 234 3.81 -21.62 -8.46
C VAL A 234 3.00 -20.46 -9.00
N ILE A 235 2.81 -19.39 -8.20
CA ILE A 235 2.12 -18.18 -8.67
C ILE A 235 2.87 -17.55 -9.84
N TYR A 236 4.19 -17.40 -9.76
CA TYR A 236 5.00 -16.84 -10.85
C TYR A 236 5.02 -17.70 -12.12
N ARG A 237 4.89 -19.03 -12.02
CA ARG A 237 4.77 -19.90 -13.19
C ARG A 237 3.50 -19.66 -14.00
N HIS A 238 2.45 -19.15 -13.36
CA HIS A 238 1.21 -18.74 -14.03
C HIS A 238 1.31 -17.32 -14.57
N GLN A 239 2.24 -17.07 -15.50
CA GLN A 239 2.57 -15.74 -16.03
C GLN A 239 1.34 -14.94 -16.50
N SER A 240 0.36 -15.57 -17.15
CA SER A 240 -0.84 -14.87 -17.60
C SER A 240 -1.60 -14.23 -16.44
N ARG A 241 -1.82 -14.93 -15.32
CA ARG A 241 -2.51 -14.37 -14.14
C ARG A 241 -1.69 -13.28 -13.48
N PHE A 242 -0.38 -13.47 -13.41
CA PHE A 242 0.55 -12.48 -12.84
C PHE A 242 0.48 -11.17 -13.63
N TRP A 243 0.61 -11.22 -14.95
CA TRP A 243 0.57 -10.01 -15.77
C TRP A 243 -0.83 -9.37 -15.83
N TRP A 244 -1.90 -10.18 -15.84
CA TRP A 244 -3.26 -9.64 -15.69
C TRP A 244 -3.45 -8.96 -14.33
N SER A 245 -2.86 -9.48 -13.27
CA SER A 245 -2.87 -8.83 -11.95
C SER A 245 -2.18 -7.46 -12.01
N VAL A 246 -1.01 -7.36 -12.66
CA VAL A 246 -0.31 -6.07 -12.86
C VAL A 246 -1.16 -5.09 -13.66
N ILE A 247 -1.75 -5.54 -14.79
CA ILE A 247 -2.60 -4.70 -15.65
C ILE A 247 -3.81 -4.16 -14.86
N ILE A 248 -4.54 -5.05 -14.18
CA ILE A 248 -5.74 -4.66 -13.41
C ILE A 248 -5.36 -3.70 -12.27
N LYS A 249 -4.25 -3.91 -11.59
CA LYS A 249 -3.76 -2.99 -10.55
C LYS A 249 -3.39 -1.64 -11.15
N SER A 250 -2.72 -1.60 -12.28
CA SER A 250 -2.38 -0.35 -13.00
C SER A 250 -3.64 0.40 -13.45
N LEU A 251 -4.67 -0.29 -13.94
CA LEU A 251 -5.96 0.32 -14.24
C LEU A 251 -6.61 0.93 -13.00
N GLY A 252 -6.49 0.26 -11.84
CA GLY A 252 -6.94 0.80 -10.56
C GLY A 252 -6.22 2.11 -10.18
N LEU A 253 -4.92 2.22 -10.47
CA LEU A 253 -4.17 3.48 -10.27
C LEU A 253 -4.61 4.57 -11.25
N MET A 254 -4.87 4.22 -12.52
CA MET A 254 -5.35 5.18 -13.52
C MET A 254 -6.71 5.79 -13.15
N VAL A 255 -7.63 4.99 -12.61
CA VAL A 255 -8.95 5.48 -12.16
C VAL A 255 -8.83 6.57 -11.09
N GLN A 256 -7.78 6.54 -10.28
CA GLN A 256 -7.54 7.58 -9.26
C GLN A 256 -7.21 8.96 -9.87
N THR A 257 -6.91 9.06 -11.16
CA THR A 257 -6.79 10.35 -11.86
C THR A 257 -8.07 11.17 -11.75
N GLY A 258 -9.22 10.52 -11.86
CA GLY A 258 -10.52 11.17 -11.76
C GLY A 258 -10.74 11.87 -10.41
N GLU A 259 -10.15 11.35 -9.33
CA GLU A 259 -10.17 12.00 -8.02
C GLU A 259 -9.46 13.36 -8.05
N VAL A 260 -8.25 13.43 -8.60
CA VAL A 260 -7.47 14.67 -8.67
C VAL A 260 -8.11 15.65 -9.65
N TRP A 261 -8.55 15.14 -10.80
CA TRP A 261 -9.28 15.98 -11.77
C TRP A 261 -10.54 16.61 -11.15
N LEU A 262 -11.35 15.82 -10.45
CA LEU A 262 -12.55 16.33 -9.79
C LEU A 262 -12.21 17.29 -8.63
N ALA A 263 -11.16 17.00 -7.85
CA ALA A 263 -10.72 17.89 -6.78
C ALA A 263 -10.34 19.27 -7.31
N CYS A 264 -9.55 19.32 -8.39
CA CYS A 264 -9.20 20.58 -9.05
C CYS A 264 -10.45 21.31 -9.59
N TYR A 265 -11.36 20.59 -10.25
CA TYR A 265 -12.60 21.16 -10.76
C TYR A 265 -13.46 21.79 -9.64
N LEU A 266 -13.65 21.06 -8.52
CA LEU A 266 -14.46 21.53 -7.39
C LEU A 266 -13.82 22.73 -6.66
N LEU A 267 -12.49 22.82 -6.69
CA LEU A 267 -11.75 23.96 -6.13
C LEU A 267 -11.65 25.14 -7.09
N GLY A 268 -12.30 25.07 -8.25
CA GLY A 268 -12.37 26.16 -9.21
C GLY A 268 -11.17 26.30 -10.14
N ILE A 269 -10.35 25.26 -10.25
CA ILE A 269 -9.17 25.23 -11.11
C ILE A 269 -9.30 24.04 -12.07
N PRO A 270 -10.01 24.19 -13.17
CA PRO A 270 -10.12 23.11 -14.14
C PRO A 270 -8.75 22.87 -14.81
N ILE A 271 -8.16 21.70 -14.52
CA ILE A 271 -7.00 21.19 -15.26
C ILE A 271 -7.47 20.14 -16.27
N GLY A 272 -6.69 19.93 -17.32
CA GLY A 272 -6.97 18.86 -18.29
C GLY A 272 -6.77 17.47 -17.70
N THR A 273 -7.30 16.47 -18.36
CA THR A 273 -7.18 15.05 -17.90
C THR A 273 -5.72 14.58 -17.92
N ILE A 274 -4.91 15.05 -18.87
CA ILE A 274 -3.49 14.69 -18.96
C ILE A 274 -2.71 15.28 -17.80
N GLU A 275 -2.93 16.56 -17.47
CA GLU A 275 -2.31 17.23 -16.33
C GLU A 275 -2.70 16.56 -15.00
N ALA A 276 -3.97 16.22 -14.83
CA ALA A 276 -4.45 15.47 -13.68
C ALA A 276 -3.79 14.09 -13.57
N MET A 277 -3.58 13.41 -14.70
CA MET A 277 -2.91 12.13 -14.78
C MET A 277 -1.43 12.23 -14.40
N ILE A 278 -0.72 13.23 -14.89
CA ILE A 278 0.67 13.52 -14.50
C ILE A 278 0.73 13.84 -13.01
N LEU A 279 -0.11 14.76 -12.54
CA LEU A 279 -0.13 15.18 -11.14
C LEU A 279 -0.39 13.98 -10.22
N LYS A 280 -1.41 13.16 -10.51
CA LYS A 280 -1.71 11.97 -9.70
C LYS A 280 -0.63 10.91 -9.78
N SER A 281 -0.10 10.60 -10.96
CA SER A 281 0.88 9.53 -11.13
C SER A 281 2.19 9.85 -10.42
N LEU A 282 2.72 11.04 -10.59
CA LEU A 282 4.00 11.42 -10.01
C LEU A 282 3.90 11.62 -8.49
N THR A 283 2.83 12.28 -7.99
CA THR A 283 2.63 12.47 -6.55
C THR A 283 2.44 11.14 -5.81
N SER A 284 1.63 10.23 -6.36
CA SER A 284 1.42 8.91 -5.75
C SER A 284 2.69 8.05 -5.81
N THR A 285 3.43 8.08 -6.90
CA THR A 285 4.70 7.34 -7.04
C THR A 285 5.74 7.82 -6.04
N LEU A 286 5.89 9.15 -5.85
CA LEU A 286 6.77 9.71 -4.83
C LEU A 286 6.33 9.32 -3.43
N GLY A 287 5.02 9.29 -3.16
CA GLY A 287 4.47 8.80 -1.91
C GLY A 287 4.79 7.32 -1.66
N ASP A 288 4.64 6.47 -2.67
CA ASP A 288 4.94 5.03 -2.56
C ASP A 288 6.44 4.74 -2.35
N ILE A 289 7.33 5.55 -2.93
CA ILE A 289 8.79 5.48 -2.70
C ILE A 289 9.12 5.82 -1.24
N ALA A 290 8.39 6.74 -0.64
CA ALA A 290 8.55 7.15 0.75
C ALA A 290 7.90 6.18 1.77
N PHE A 291 7.88 4.88 1.49
CA PHE A 291 7.17 3.83 2.24
C PHE A 291 7.51 3.78 3.75
N ILE A 292 8.64 4.35 4.17
CA ILE A 292 9.04 4.43 5.58
C ILE A 292 8.17 5.45 6.34
N ILE A 293 7.72 6.51 5.65
CA ILE A 293 6.86 7.55 6.23
C ILE A 293 5.41 7.08 6.04
N PRO A 294 4.68 6.79 7.13
CA PRO A 294 3.30 6.36 7.04
C PRO A 294 2.49 7.33 6.20
N ASN A 295 1.78 6.81 5.22
CA ASN A 295 0.95 7.56 4.28
C ASN A 295 1.67 8.72 3.56
N ALA A 296 3.02 8.71 3.53
CA ALA A 296 3.86 9.73 2.89
C ALA A 296 3.52 11.18 3.31
N TYR A 297 3.12 11.38 4.59
CA TYR A 297 2.79 12.71 5.11
C TYR A 297 3.93 13.71 4.87
N GLY A 298 3.59 14.89 4.35
CA GLY A 298 4.51 15.96 3.98
C GLY A 298 5.16 15.78 2.61
N ILE A 299 5.49 14.56 2.20
CA ILE A 299 6.10 14.27 0.89
C ILE A 299 5.07 14.40 -0.23
N GLN A 300 3.90 13.80 -0.05
CA GLN A 300 2.83 13.89 -1.03
C GLN A 300 2.38 15.34 -1.21
N GLU A 301 2.21 16.08 -0.14
CA GLU A 301 1.83 17.49 -0.13
C GLU A 301 2.88 18.35 -0.85
N GLY A 302 4.15 18.16 -0.53
CA GLY A 302 5.25 18.82 -1.23
C GLY A 302 5.30 18.48 -2.72
N ALA A 303 5.04 17.21 -3.08
CA ALA A 303 4.96 16.78 -4.47
C ALA A 303 3.79 17.46 -5.22
N TYR A 304 2.61 17.61 -4.59
CA TYR A 304 1.50 18.36 -5.18
C TYR A 304 1.87 19.82 -5.44
N ILE A 305 2.59 20.48 -4.51
CA ILE A 305 3.04 21.87 -4.69
C ILE A 305 4.01 21.97 -5.86
N VAL A 306 5.05 21.13 -5.90
CA VAL A 306 6.10 21.20 -6.92
C VAL A 306 5.57 20.86 -8.31
N ILE A 307 4.84 19.74 -8.43
CA ILE A 307 4.34 19.26 -9.71
C ILE A 307 3.14 20.12 -10.16
N GLY A 308 2.26 20.52 -9.23
CA GLY A 308 1.12 21.38 -9.50
C GLY A 308 1.51 22.76 -10.05
N ALA A 309 2.61 23.33 -9.56
CA ALA A 309 3.16 24.59 -10.08
C ALA A 309 3.47 24.53 -11.58
N MET A 310 3.84 23.34 -12.10
CA MET A 310 4.08 23.14 -13.55
C MET A 310 2.81 23.34 -14.40
N PHE A 311 1.62 23.21 -13.78
CA PHE A 311 0.31 23.35 -14.40
C PHE A 311 -0.44 24.60 -13.94
N GLY A 312 0.28 25.55 -13.32
CA GLY A 312 -0.28 26.84 -12.89
C GLY A 312 -1.06 26.79 -11.58
N LEU A 313 -0.98 25.70 -10.80
CA LEU A 313 -1.53 25.67 -9.46
C LEU A 313 -0.66 26.51 -8.52
N THR A 314 -1.27 27.42 -7.77
CA THR A 314 -0.59 28.11 -6.68
C THR A 314 -0.33 27.10 -5.52
N PRO A 315 0.67 27.34 -4.66
CA PRO A 315 1.00 26.40 -3.59
C PRO A 315 -0.17 26.09 -2.64
N ASP A 316 -0.99 27.09 -2.31
CA ASP A 316 -2.21 26.95 -1.51
C ASP A 316 -3.25 26.06 -2.18
N LEU A 317 -3.48 26.23 -3.48
CA LEU A 317 -4.39 25.42 -4.27
C LEU A 317 -3.90 23.97 -4.41
N ALA A 318 -2.63 23.77 -4.71
CA ALA A 318 -2.02 22.45 -4.79
C ALA A 318 -2.14 21.69 -3.46
N LEU A 319 -1.92 22.40 -2.35
CA LEU A 319 -2.11 21.86 -1.01
C LEU A 319 -3.58 21.57 -0.71
N ALA A 320 -4.52 22.44 -1.12
CA ALA A 320 -5.95 22.19 -0.99
C ALA A 320 -6.39 20.93 -1.74
N VAL A 321 -5.89 20.69 -2.96
CA VAL A 321 -6.13 19.44 -3.71
C VAL A 321 -5.61 18.23 -2.95
N SER A 322 -4.39 18.31 -2.42
CA SER A 322 -3.82 17.22 -1.61
C SER A 322 -4.67 16.94 -0.36
N LEU A 323 -5.07 17.98 0.37
CA LEU A 323 -5.92 17.82 1.57
C LEU A 323 -7.31 17.29 1.24
N ALA A 324 -7.88 17.64 0.09
CA ALA A 324 -9.14 17.05 -0.39
C ALA A 324 -9.00 15.52 -0.57
N THR A 325 -7.88 15.04 -1.13
CA THR A 325 -7.60 13.60 -1.22
C THR A 325 -7.41 12.96 0.16
N ARG A 326 -6.84 13.67 1.15
CA ARG A 326 -6.73 13.20 2.54
C ARG A 326 -8.08 13.07 3.22
N ILE A 327 -9.00 14.01 3.00
CA ILE A 327 -10.37 13.91 3.50
C ILE A 327 -11.04 12.64 2.98
N ARG A 328 -10.91 12.35 1.68
CA ARG A 328 -11.42 11.11 1.09
C ARG A 328 -10.76 9.88 1.75
N GLU A 329 -9.44 9.90 2.01
CA GLU A 329 -8.76 8.81 2.71
C GLU A 329 -9.39 8.56 4.08
N LEU A 330 -9.60 9.60 4.88
CA LEU A 330 -10.25 9.45 6.18
C LEU A 330 -11.66 8.89 6.07
N ILE A 331 -12.46 9.34 5.11
CA ILE A 331 -13.82 8.85 4.88
C ILE A 331 -13.83 7.34 4.58
N VAL A 332 -12.84 6.84 3.83
CA VAL A 332 -12.74 5.42 3.46
C VAL A 332 -12.07 4.61 4.55
N ASP A 333 -10.97 5.10 5.11
CA ASP A 333 -10.06 4.28 5.91
C ASP A 333 -10.44 4.26 7.40
N VAL A 334 -11.06 5.32 7.96
CA VAL A 334 -11.53 5.30 9.35
C VAL A 334 -12.60 4.23 9.58
N PRO A 335 -13.66 4.12 8.77
CA PRO A 335 -14.61 3.02 8.91
C PRO A 335 -13.97 1.64 8.74
N GLY A 336 -13.02 1.49 7.82
CA GLY A 336 -12.31 0.23 7.61
C GLY A 336 -11.47 -0.19 8.82
N LEU A 337 -10.79 0.76 9.47
CA LEU A 337 -10.03 0.53 10.68
C LEU A 337 -10.94 0.13 11.86
N LEU A 338 -12.06 0.83 12.04
CA LEU A 338 -13.04 0.52 13.08
C LEU A 338 -13.66 -0.86 12.86
N TYR A 339 -14.00 -1.21 11.60
CA TYR A 339 -14.54 -2.51 11.27
C TYR A 339 -13.52 -3.64 11.53
N TRP A 340 -12.24 -3.42 11.23
CA TRP A 340 -11.17 -4.35 11.58
C TRP A 340 -11.04 -4.55 13.09
N GLN A 341 -11.00 -3.47 13.89
CA GLN A 341 -10.92 -3.54 15.35
C GLN A 341 -12.12 -4.29 15.96
N PHE A 342 -13.32 -4.03 15.46
CA PHE A 342 -14.52 -4.72 15.90
C PHE A 342 -14.48 -6.22 15.57
N HIS A 343 -13.99 -6.59 14.39
CA HIS A 343 -13.87 -7.98 13.99
C HIS A 343 -12.83 -8.72 14.83
N GLU A 344 -11.68 -8.11 15.08
CA GLU A 344 -10.61 -8.65 15.91
C GLU A 344 -11.04 -8.83 17.37
N SER A 345 -11.73 -7.85 17.95
CA SER A 345 -12.20 -7.92 19.33
C SER A 345 -13.21 -9.04 19.55
N LYS A 346 -14.12 -9.28 18.60
CA LYS A 346 -15.05 -10.42 18.65
C LYS A 346 -14.34 -11.77 18.66
N LEU A 347 -13.24 -11.90 17.93
CA LEU A 347 -12.46 -13.13 17.90
C LEU A 347 -11.74 -13.38 19.22
N LEU A 348 -11.20 -12.34 19.86
CA LEU A 348 -10.55 -12.43 21.15
C LEU A 348 -11.54 -12.85 22.26
N LEU A 349 -12.74 -12.25 22.27
CA LEU A 349 -13.80 -12.59 23.21
C LEU A 349 -14.26 -14.04 23.07
N LYS A 350 -14.45 -14.55 21.82
CA LYS A 350 -14.80 -15.95 21.60
C LYS A 350 -13.74 -16.93 22.09
N LYS A 351 -12.48 -16.54 22.06
CA LYS A 351 -11.39 -17.39 22.56
C LYS A 351 -11.39 -17.48 24.07
N GLN A 352 -11.64 -16.36 24.76
CA GLN A 352 -11.74 -16.31 26.23
C GLN A 352 -12.95 -17.07 26.80
N THR A 353 -14.04 -17.19 26.04
CA THR A 353 -15.23 -17.97 26.47
C THR A 353 -15.16 -19.46 26.15
N ALA A 354 -14.12 -19.89 25.43
CA ALA A 354 -13.88 -21.28 25.06
C ALA A 354 -12.77 -21.95 25.88
N GLU A 355 -12.04 -21.18 26.66
CA GLU A 355 -11.08 -21.59 27.71
C GLU A 355 -11.76 -21.62 29.09
#